data_f03f98cb0e13e5fa2cd9aaf54a23d677
#
_entry.id   f03f98cb0e13e5fa2cd9aaf54a23d677
#
_cell.length_a   1.000
_cell.length_b   1.000
_cell.length_c   1.000
_cell.angle_alpha   90.00
_cell.angle_beta   90.00
_cell.angle_gamma   90.00
#
_symmetry.space_group_name_H-M   'P 1'
#
loop_
_entity.id
_entity.type
_entity.pdbx_description
1 polymer ?
#
loop_
_entity_poly.entity_id
_entity_poly.type
_entity_poly.pdbx_seq_one_letter_code
_entity_poly.pdbx_strand_id
1 'polypeptide(L)'
;MKLLEIKNLQKSFDGKTVLKDISMSVEKGEVVSILGPSGSGKSTLLRCATFLETMDAGELSYSGKKIVTTKDGKAVYPSKSVMKEAHEKFGLVFQNFNLFPHYNVLKNVSDAPISVMKRDKAEVLKESRKMLEKVGLADKEKAYPYELSGGQQQRVAIARALVMNPDILYFDEPTSALDPEITAGILRIMKELAEEKMTMIIVTHEIDFARAVSDRVIFMDGGVIVEEGKPEDVIDNPKNDRTKSFLKKLSVN
;
A
#
# COMPACT_ATOMS: atom_id res chain seq x y z
N MET A 1 -2.45 14.22 12.78
CA MET A 1 -1.12 14.58 12.21
C MET A 1 -0.99 13.87 10.88
N LYS A 2 -0.77 14.62 9.78
CA LYS A 2 -0.60 14.04 8.44
C LYS A 2 0.69 13.24 8.36
N LEU A 3 0.59 11.96 8.04
CA LEU A 3 1.75 11.10 7.76
C LEU A 3 2.17 11.17 6.29
N LEU A 4 1.21 11.25 5.37
CA LEU A 4 1.44 11.47 3.95
C LEU A 4 0.70 12.73 3.51
N GLU A 5 1.33 13.56 2.70
CA GLU A 5 0.68 14.63 1.95
C GLU A 5 1.23 14.67 0.53
N ILE A 6 0.35 14.56 -0.44
CA ILE A 6 0.62 14.67 -1.87
C ILE A 6 -0.12 15.90 -2.40
N LYS A 7 0.56 16.74 -3.19
CA LYS A 7 -0.03 17.93 -3.83
C LYS A 7 0.31 17.97 -5.30
N ASN A 8 -0.73 18.11 -6.12
CA ASN A 8 -0.65 18.34 -7.56
C ASN A 8 0.23 17.32 -8.30
N LEU A 9 0.20 16.04 -7.85
CA LEU A 9 1.00 14.98 -8.45
C LEU A 9 0.56 14.73 -9.89
N GLN A 10 1.52 14.78 -10.80
CA GLN A 10 1.35 14.44 -12.22
C GLN A 10 2.32 13.35 -12.62
N LYS A 11 1.85 12.43 -13.48
CA LYS A 11 2.66 11.37 -14.06
C LYS A 11 2.19 11.00 -15.45
N SER A 12 3.16 10.91 -16.36
CA SER A 12 2.95 10.46 -17.75
C SER A 12 3.93 9.35 -18.11
N PHE A 13 3.54 8.47 -19.02
CA PHE A 13 4.39 7.47 -19.63
C PHE A 13 4.25 7.59 -21.15
N ASP A 14 5.36 7.71 -21.86
CA ASP A 14 5.40 7.81 -23.34
C ASP A 14 4.41 8.84 -23.91
N GLY A 15 4.34 10.01 -23.25
CA GLY A 15 3.45 11.10 -23.65
C GLY A 15 1.98 10.94 -23.25
N LYS A 16 1.59 9.80 -22.66
CA LYS A 16 0.23 9.58 -22.15
C LYS A 16 0.16 9.91 -20.66
N THR A 17 -0.63 10.91 -20.31
CA THR A 17 -0.85 11.29 -18.90
C THR A 17 -1.70 10.24 -18.19
N VAL A 18 -1.16 9.68 -17.10
CA VAL A 18 -1.80 8.67 -16.25
C VAL A 18 -2.35 9.29 -14.98
N LEU A 19 -1.60 10.22 -14.36
CA LEU A 19 -2.07 11.01 -13.20
C LEU A 19 -2.04 12.48 -13.58
N LYS A 20 -3.16 13.20 -13.36
CA LYS A 20 -3.38 14.53 -13.94
C LYS A 20 -3.40 15.67 -12.92
N ASP A 21 -3.34 15.49 -11.71
CA ASP A 21 -3.36 16.50 -10.63
C ASP A 21 -3.93 15.86 -9.36
N ILE A 22 -3.20 14.90 -8.83
CA ILE A 22 -3.65 14.21 -7.63
C ILE A 22 -3.18 14.95 -6.40
N SER A 23 -4.12 15.31 -5.55
CA SER A 23 -3.85 15.87 -4.22
C SER A 23 -4.61 15.07 -3.17
N MET A 24 -3.89 14.54 -2.18
CA MET A 24 -4.46 13.79 -1.06
C MET A 24 -3.57 13.86 0.18
N SER A 25 -4.11 13.55 1.32
CA SER A 25 -3.33 13.39 2.54
C SER A 25 -3.84 12.21 3.35
N VAL A 26 -3.00 11.64 4.23
CA VAL A 26 -3.38 10.55 5.13
C VAL A 26 -2.93 10.90 6.54
N GLU A 27 -3.84 10.80 7.49
CA GLU A 27 -3.60 11.03 8.91
C GLU A 27 -3.03 9.78 9.59
N LYS A 28 -2.36 9.97 10.74
CA LYS A 28 -1.87 8.85 11.54
C LYS A 28 -3.05 8.01 12.06
N GLY A 29 -2.97 6.69 11.87
CA GLY A 29 -4.00 5.73 12.26
C GLY A 29 -5.20 5.68 11.31
N GLU A 30 -5.16 6.43 10.20
CA GLU A 30 -6.22 6.43 9.19
C GLU A 30 -6.03 5.28 8.20
N VAL A 31 -7.12 4.62 7.83
CA VAL A 31 -7.20 3.64 6.75
C VAL A 31 -7.90 4.27 5.55
N VAL A 32 -7.18 4.41 4.44
CA VAL A 32 -7.70 4.97 3.19
C VAL A 32 -7.74 3.88 2.13
N SER A 33 -8.93 3.56 1.62
CA SER A 33 -9.06 2.69 0.45
C SER A 33 -9.18 3.50 -0.84
N ILE A 34 -8.47 3.06 -1.88
CA ILE A 34 -8.50 3.65 -3.23
C ILE A 34 -9.20 2.65 -4.16
N LEU A 35 -10.36 3.06 -4.66
CA LEU A 35 -11.20 2.30 -5.58
C LEU A 35 -11.18 2.91 -6.98
N GLY A 36 -11.55 2.13 -7.98
CA GLY A 36 -11.71 2.60 -9.36
C GLY A 36 -11.38 1.54 -10.40
N PRO A 37 -11.73 1.76 -11.67
CA PRO A 37 -11.51 0.79 -12.73
C PRO A 37 -10.02 0.53 -12.98
N SER A 38 -9.70 -0.60 -13.64
CA SER A 38 -8.35 -0.87 -14.11
C SER A 38 -7.88 0.25 -15.05
N GLY A 39 -6.62 0.66 -14.92
CA GLY A 39 -6.05 1.77 -15.69
C GLY A 39 -6.42 3.18 -15.20
N SER A 40 -7.13 3.34 -14.07
CA SER A 40 -7.43 4.67 -13.51
C SER A 40 -6.25 5.38 -12.84
N GLY A 41 -5.11 4.70 -12.68
CA GLY A 41 -3.88 5.28 -12.11
C GLY A 41 -3.60 4.91 -10.65
N LYS A 42 -4.42 4.07 -10.00
CA LYS A 42 -4.29 3.69 -8.57
C LYS A 42 -2.89 3.17 -8.20
N SER A 43 -2.44 2.11 -8.89
CA SER A 43 -1.11 1.53 -8.64
C SER A 43 0.02 2.49 -9.02
N THR A 44 -0.18 3.36 -10.03
CA THR A 44 0.78 4.41 -10.38
C THR A 44 0.90 5.44 -9.27
N LEU A 45 -0.22 5.87 -8.69
CA LEU A 45 -0.24 6.76 -7.53
C LEU A 45 0.52 6.15 -6.34
N LEU A 46 0.23 4.88 -6.03
CA LEU A 46 0.88 4.16 -4.95
C LEU A 46 2.39 4.01 -5.22
N ARG A 47 2.81 3.69 -6.45
CA ARG A 47 4.23 3.62 -6.84
C ARG A 47 4.93 4.96 -6.76
N CYS A 48 4.28 6.07 -7.12
CA CYS A 48 4.84 7.41 -6.92
C CYS A 48 4.98 7.74 -5.44
N ALA A 49 3.97 7.42 -4.61
CA ALA A 49 4.01 7.64 -3.18
C ALA A 49 5.14 6.84 -2.49
N THR A 50 5.46 5.65 -2.99
CA THR A 50 6.52 4.76 -2.46
C THR A 50 7.85 4.88 -3.20
N PHE A 51 8.03 5.89 -4.05
CA PHE A 51 9.25 6.15 -4.84
C PHE A 51 9.68 4.99 -5.76
N LEU A 52 8.81 4.04 -6.05
CA LEU A 52 9.03 3.01 -7.07
C LEU A 52 8.88 3.57 -8.48
N GLU A 53 8.19 4.71 -8.58
CA GLU A 53 8.04 5.48 -9.80
C GLU A 53 8.28 6.97 -9.49
N THR A 54 8.91 7.68 -10.40
CA THR A 54 9.10 9.13 -10.27
C THR A 54 7.87 9.88 -10.75
N MET A 55 7.39 10.85 -9.99
CA MET A 55 6.39 11.81 -10.48
C MET A 55 7.05 12.83 -11.42
N ASP A 56 6.29 13.37 -12.37
CA ASP A 56 6.77 14.39 -13.30
C ASP A 56 6.70 15.79 -12.67
N ALA A 57 5.62 16.04 -11.90
CA ALA A 57 5.42 17.28 -11.14
C ALA A 57 4.63 16.98 -9.85
N GLY A 58 4.61 17.93 -8.93
CA GLY A 58 3.91 17.85 -7.65
C GLY A 58 4.85 17.82 -6.45
N GLU A 59 4.26 17.78 -5.27
CA GLU A 59 4.98 17.71 -4.00
C GLU A 59 4.55 16.47 -3.22
N LEU A 60 5.50 15.89 -2.48
CA LEU A 60 5.25 14.78 -1.58
C LEU A 60 5.97 14.99 -0.26
N SER A 61 5.23 14.81 0.84
CA SER A 61 5.77 14.94 2.20
C SER A 61 5.42 13.71 3.04
N TYR A 62 6.37 13.24 3.85
CA TYR A 62 6.16 12.23 4.89
C TYR A 62 6.36 12.86 6.27
N SER A 63 5.40 12.67 7.17
CA SER A 63 5.42 13.18 8.55
C SER A 63 5.78 14.67 8.63
N GLY A 64 5.25 15.48 7.69
CA GLY A 64 5.51 16.91 7.56
C GLY A 64 6.85 17.28 6.92
N LYS A 65 7.76 16.32 6.67
CA LYS A 65 9.02 16.56 5.96
C LYS A 65 8.77 16.49 4.46
N LYS A 66 9.02 17.58 3.73
CA LYS A 66 8.97 17.57 2.25
C LYS A 66 10.09 16.70 1.70
N ILE A 67 9.71 15.67 0.92
CA ILE A 67 10.66 14.77 0.26
C ILE A 67 10.77 15.14 -1.21
N VAL A 68 9.67 15.30 -1.93
CA VAL A 68 9.68 15.77 -3.32
C VAL A 68 9.09 17.17 -3.38
N THR A 69 9.72 18.04 -4.13
CA THR A 69 9.29 19.43 -4.36
C THR A 69 9.16 19.70 -5.85
N THR A 70 8.46 20.77 -6.22
CA THR A 70 8.39 21.21 -7.61
C THR A 70 9.29 22.42 -7.85
N LYS A 71 10.12 22.35 -8.89
CA LYS A 71 10.91 23.49 -9.39
C LYS A 71 10.73 23.56 -10.91
N ASP A 72 10.41 24.75 -11.42
CA ASP A 72 10.20 24.99 -12.87
C ASP A 72 9.21 23.98 -13.51
N GLY A 73 8.13 23.64 -12.77
CA GLY A 73 7.12 22.69 -13.22
C GLY A 73 7.51 21.22 -13.21
N LYS A 74 8.69 20.88 -12.67
CA LYS A 74 9.20 19.49 -12.60
C LYS A 74 9.43 19.07 -11.15
N ALA A 75 9.20 17.79 -10.88
CA ALA A 75 9.49 17.20 -9.59
C ALA A 75 11.02 17.12 -9.34
N VAL A 76 11.43 17.56 -8.17
CA VAL A 76 12.84 17.52 -7.70
C VAL A 76 12.94 16.59 -6.52
N TYR A 77 13.76 15.56 -6.67
CA TYR A 77 14.02 14.55 -5.66
C TYR A 77 15.24 14.92 -4.81
N PRO A 78 15.25 14.58 -3.52
CA PRO A 78 16.34 14.90 -2.63
C PRO A 78 17.55 13.97 -2.83
N SER A 79 18.60 14.16 -2.02
CA SER A 79 19.77 13.28 -1.99
C SER A 79 19.40 11.83 -1.60
N LYS A 80 20.26 10.87 -1.96
CA LYS A 80 20.07 9.44 -1.63
C LYS A 80 19.90 9.19 -0.12
N SER A 81 20.53 9.97 0.75
CA SER A 81 20.39 9.83 2.21
C SER A 81 18.98 10.18 2.69
N VAL A 82 18.40 11.28 2.19
CA VAL A 82 17.03 11.68 2.52
C VAL A 82 16.01 10.69 1.95
N MET A 83 16.27 10.18 0.74
CA MET A 83 15.43 9.11 0.15
C MET A 83 15.46 7.84 1.00
N LYS A 84 16.64 7.44 1.52
CA LYS A 84 16.75 6.28 2.41
C LYS A 84 15.89 6.46 3.67
N GLU A 85 15.98 7.61 4.34
CA GLU A 85 15.14 7.92 5.51
C GLU A 85 13.64 7.86 5.18
N ALA A 86 13.24 8.32 3.98
CA ALA A 86 11.85 8.26 3.53
C ALA A 86 11.38 6.81 3.31
N HIS A 87 12.23 5.94 2.74
CA HIS A 87 11.92 4.52 2.56
C HIS A 87 11.72 3.75 3.89
N GLU A 88 12.32 4.20 4.98
CA GLU A 88 12.13 3.62 6.30
C GLU A 88 10.76 3.95 6.92
N LYS A 89 10.02 4.90 6.34
CA LYS A 89 8.72 5.36 6.84
C LYS A 89 7.54 4.51 6.41
N PHE A 90 7.70 3.70 5.38
CA PHE A 90 6.60 2.91 4.84
C PHE A 90 6.98 1.47 4.54
N GLY A 91 5.98 0.60 4.59
CA GLY A 91 6.02 -0.75 4.05
C GLY A 91 5.13 -0.87 2.82
N LEU A 92 5.49 -1.73 1.89
CA LEU A 92 4.70 -1.99 0.68
C LEU A 92 4.48 -3.49 0.49
N VAL A 93 3.22 -3.85 0.30
CA VAL A 93 2.75 -5.19 -0.03
C VAL A 93 2.24 -5.19 -1.45
N PHE A 94 2.86 -5.98 -2.31
CA PHE A 94 2.56 -6.07 -3.74
C PHE A 94 1.48 -7.10 -4.04
N GLN A 95 0.83 -6.95 -5.19
CA GLN A 95 -0.11 -7.90 -5.76
C GLN A 95 0.52 -9.30 -5.96
N ASN A 96 1.75 -9.37 -6.47
CA ASN A 96 2.46 -10.61 -6.81
C ASN A 96 3.46 -11.05 -5.72
N PHE A 97 3.19 -10.76 -4.44
CA PHE A 97 4.00 -11.15 -3.27
C PHE A 97 5.47 -10.66 -3.31
N ASN A 98 6.16 -10.78 -4.43
CA ASN A 98 7.55 -10.38 -4.69
C ASN A 98 8.52 -10.89 -3.61
N LEU A 99 8.38 -12.17 -3.23
CA LEU A 99 9.33 -12.83 -2.34
C LEU A 99 10.61 -13.16 -3.09
N PHE A 100 11.73 -13.12 -2.36
CA PHE A 100 13.02 -13.60 -2.89
C PHE A 100 13.00 -15.13 -2.96
N PRO A 101 13.00 -15.74 -4.16
CA PRO A 101 12.76 -17.18 -4.31
C PRO A 101 13.88 -18.04 -3.71
N HIS A 102 15.10 -17.50 -3.61
CA HIS A 102 16.27 -18.15 -3.05
C HIS A 102 16.47 -17.91 -1.54
N TYR A 103 15.55 -17.18 -0.89
CA TYR A 103 15.50 -17.00 0.55
C TYR A 103 14.37 -17.83 1.15
N ASN A 104 14.62 -18.45 2.30
CA ASN A 104 13.53 -19.02 3.10
C ASN A 104 12.65 -17.89 3.68
N VAL A 105 11.53 -18.27 4.29
CA VAL A 105 10.54 -17.36 4.88
C VAL A 105 11.18 -16.42 5.90
N LEU A 106 11.92 -16.96 6.87
CA LEU A 106 12.55 -16.13 7.91
C LEU A 106 13.52 -15.11 7.30
N LYS A 107 14.32 -15.50 6.32
CA LYS A 107 15.25 -14.59 5.64
C LYS A 107 14.52 -13.57 4.79
N ASN A 108 13.43 -13.94 4.09
CA ASN A 108 12.59 -12.96 3.37
C ASN A 108 12.08 -11.84 4.28
N VAL A 109 11.72 -12.17 5.53
CA VAL A 109 11.22 -11.19 6.50
C VAL A 109 12.37 -10.40 7.12
N SER A 110 13.47 -11.03 7.52
CA SER A 110 14.53 -10.44 8.35
C SER A 110 15.64 -9.71 7.59
N ASP A 111 15.80 -9.95 6.27
CA ASP A 111 16.98 -9.48 5.54
C ASP A 111 17.07 -7.94 5.47
N ALA A 112 15.99 -7.25 5.13
CA ALA A 112 16.02 -5.81 4.97
C ALA A 112 16.35 -5.05 6.28
N PRO A 113 15.74 -5.35 7.44
CA PRO A 113 16.12 -4.71 8.70
C PRO A 113 17.60 -4.93 9.06
N ILE A 114 18.15 -6.13 8.78
CA ILE A 114 19.55 -6.46 9.07
C ILE A 114 20.49 -5.78 8.07
N SER A 115 20.24 -6.02 6.77
CA SER A 115 21.19 -5.64 5.70
C SER A 115 21.14 -4.17 5.33
N VAL A 116 19.94 -3.54 5.34
CA VAL A 116 19.71 -2.16 4.91
C VAL A 116 19.66 -1.21 6.10
N MET A 117 18.86 -1.53 7.14
CA MET A 117 18.71 -0.68 8.32
C MET A 117 19.84 -0.88 9.34
N LYS A 118 20.66 -1.92 9.18
CA LYS A 118 21.80 -2.24 10.08
C LYS A 118 21.38 -2.48 11.55
N ARG A 119 20.16 -2.98 11.74
CA ARG A 119 19.65 -3.34 13.08
C ARG A 119 20.33 -4.60 13.61
N ASP A 120 20.31 -4.81 14.92
CA ASP A 120 20.86 -6.01 15.56
C ASP A 120 20.17 -7.29 15.03
N LYS A 121 20.99 -8.25 14.62
CA LYS A 121 20.51 -9.48 14.00
C LYS A 121 19.65 -10.33 14.95
N ALA A 122 20.03 -10.43 16.22
CA ALA A 122 19.31 -11.26 17.16
C ALA A 122 17.92 -10.68 17.49
N GLU A 123 17.84 -9.36 17.65
CA GLU A 123 16.59 -8.64 17.85
C GLU A 123 15.67 -8.78 16.63
N VAL A 124 16.20 -8.54 15.42
CA VAL A 124 15.41 -8.64 14.17
C VAL A 124 14.87 -10.05 13.97
N LEU A 125 15.67 -11.09 14.21
CA LEU A 125 15.21 -12.48 14.10
C LEU A 125 14.09 -12.81 15.11
N LYS A 126 14.17 -12.27 16.32
CA LYS A 126 13.12 -12.41 17.33
C LYS A 126 11.83 -11.72 16.90
N GLU A 127 11.92 -10.48 16.39
CA GLU A 127 10.77 -9.73 15.87
C GLU A 127 10.18 -10.39 14.62
N SER A 128 11.02 -10.88 13.71
CA SER A 128 10.57 -11.58 12.50
C SER A 128 9.73 -12.82 12.85
N ARG A 129 10.15 -13.60 13.86
CA ARG A 129 9.36 -14.75 14.33
C ARG A 129 8.01 -14.32 14.93
N LYS A 130 7.97 -13.22 15.70
CA LYS A 130 6.70 -12.67 16.20
C LYS A 130 5.78 -12.23 15.05
N MET A 131 6.34 -11.64 14.00
CA MET A 131 5.52 -11.26 12.83
C MET A 131 5.02 -12.48 12.07
N LEU A 132 5.84 -13.53 11.93
CA LEU A 132 5.41 -14.81 11.35
C LEU A 132 4.31 -15.49 12.18
N GLU A 133 4.43 -15.46 13.51
CA GLU A 133 3.37 -15.94 14.41
C GLU A 133 2.08 -15.14 14.23
N LYS A 134 2.17 -13.80 14.20
CA LYS A 134 1.02 -12.89 13.97
C LYS A 134 0.26 -13.20 12.67
N VAL A 135 0.97 -13.57 11.61
CA VAL A 135 0.34 -13.93 10.33
C VAL A 135 0.05 -15.44 10.19
N GLY A 136 0.23 -16.23 11.27
CA GLY A 136 -0.07 -17.67 11.31
C GLY A 136 0.89 -18.54 10.50
N LEU A 137 2.18 -18.21 10.47
CA LEU A 137 3.24 -18.91 9.72
C LEU A 137 4.47 -19.27 10.59
N ALA A 138 4.29 -19.43 11.90
CA ALA A 138 5.40 -19.77 12.82
C ALA A 138 6.09 -21.09 12.46
N ASP A 139 5.35 -22.08 11.93
CA ASP A 139 5.84 -23.38 11.51
C ASP A 139 6.56 -23.35 10.14
N LYS A 140 6.50 -22.24 9.40
CA LYS A 140 7.01 -22.11 8.03
C LYS A 140 8.34 -21.33 7.91
N GLU A 141 9.01 -21.00 9.02
CA GLU A 141 10.21 -20.14 8.99
C GLU A 141 11.34 -20.64 8.07
N LYS A 142 11.46 -21.97 7.90
CA LYS A 142 12.49 -22.60 7.06
C LYS A 142 12.05 -22.89 5.64
N ALA A 143 10.74 -22.81 5.35
CA ALA A 143 10.19 -23.08 4.02
C ALA A 143 10.64 -22.02 3.01
N TYR A 144 10.67 -22.39 1.73
CA TYR A 144 10.95 -21.49 0.62
C TYR A 144 9.65 -21.08 -0.08
N PRO A 145 9.63 -19.96 -0.83
CA PRO A 145 8.41 -19.46 -1.50
C PRO A 145 7.69 -20.51 -2.35
N TYR A 146 8.41 -21.38 -3.05
CA TYR A 146 7.82 -22.44 -3.89
C TYR A 146 7.12 -23.56 -3.09
N GLU A 147 7.36 -23.65 -1.77
CA GLU A 147 6.71 -24.59 -0.87
C GLU A 147 5.43 -24.01 -0.23
N LEU A 148 5.08 -22.76 -0.55
CA LEU A 148 3.99 -22.01 0.06
C LEU A 148 2.84 -21.83 -0.93
N SER A 149 1.60 -21.90 -0.43
CA SER A 149 0.44 -21.43 -1.19
C SER A 149 0.51 -19.91 -1.43
N GLY A 150 -0.24 -19.40 -2.41
CA GLY A 150 -0.29 -17.96 -2.69
C GLY A 150 -0.65 -17.12 -1.46
N GLY A 151 -1.64 -17.56 -0.67
CA GLY A 151 -2.00 -16.87 0.58
C GLY A 151 -0.92 -16.91 1.65
N GLN A 152 -0.15 -18.01 1.74
CA GLN A 152 0.99 -18.07 2.63
C GLN A 152 2.10 -17.12 2.17
N GLN A 153 2.36 -17.04 0.86
CA GLN A 153 3.32 -16.09 0.30
C GLN A 153 2.92 -14.64 0.58
N GLN A 154 1.63 -14.31 0.45
CA GLN A 154 1.10 -12.98 0.77
C GLN A 154 1.26 -12.65 2.26
N ARG A 155 0.99 -13.61 3.15
CA ARG A 155 1.21 -13.42 4.59
C ARG A 155 2.70 -13.19 4.92
N VAL A 156 3.63 -13.87 4.23
CA VAL A 156 5.07 -13.59 4.35
C VAL A 156 5.40 -12.16 3.88
N ALA A 157 4.80 -11.70 2.76
CA ALA A 157 5.00 -10.34 2.26
C ALA A 157 4.48 -9.28 3.26
N ILE A 158 3.35 -9.54 3.93
CA ILE A 158 2.82 -8.68 5.00
C ILE A 158 3.79 -8.68 6.21
N ALA A 159 4.24 -9.84 6.67
CA ALA A 159 5.19 -9.94 7.79
C ALA A 159 6.51 -9.20 7.47
N ARG A 160 7.00 -9.30 6.23
CA ARG A 160 8.18 -8.58 5.73
C ARG A 160 8.00 -7.07 5.78
N ALA A 161 6.82 -6.56 5.44
CA ALA A 161 6.52 -5.14 5.54
C ALA A 161 6.42 -4.68 6.99
N LEU A 162 5.79 -5.46 7.86
CA LEU A 162 5.56 -5.14 9.28
C LEU A 162 6.84 -5.10 10.11
N VAL A 163 7.81 -6.01 9.86
CA VAL A 163 9.07 -6.08 10.63
C VAL A 163 9.94 -4.83 10.47
N MET A 164 9.72 -4.06 9.40
CA MET A 164 10.36 -2.76 9.18
C MET A 164 9.87 -1.68 10.15
N ASN A 165 8.79 -1.96 10.91
CA ASN A 165 8.12 -1.02 11.81
C ASN A 165 7.72 0.30 11.12
N PRO A 166 6.99 0.24 10.01
CA PRO A 166 6.66 1.41 9.21
C PRO A 166 5.62 2.31 9.89
N ASP A 167 5.66 3.62 9.58
CA ASP A 167 4.62 4.57 9.99
C ASP A 167 3.34 4.39 9.15
N ILE A 168 3.45 3.88 7.90
CA ILE A 168 2.34 3.65 6.97
C ILE A 168 2.57 2.39 6.12
N LEU A 169 1.52 1.59 5.93
CA LEU A 169 1.51 0.43 5.03
C LEU A 169 0.73 0.72 3.76
N TYR A 170 1.33 0.38 2.63
CA TYR A 170 0.69 0.40 1.33
C TYR A 170 0.37 -1.03 0.88
N PHE A 171 -0.83 -1.23 0.34
CA PHE A 171 -1.28 -2.47 -0.25
C PHE A 171 -1.71 -2.23 -1.69
N ASP A 172 -1.03 -2.84 -2.66
CA ASP A 172 -1.37 -2.77 -4.08
C ASP A 172 -2.10 -4.05 -4.50
N GLU A 173 -3.43 -4.04 -4.44
CA GLU A 173 -4.32 -5.15 -4.78
C GLU A 173 -3.94 -6.48 -4.10
N PRO A 174 -3.84 -6.54 -2.76
CA PRO A 174 -3.21 -7.64 -2.03
C PRO A 174 -3.93 -8.98 -2.15
N THR A 175 -5.14 -9.02 -2.71
CA THR A 175 -5.99 -10.22 -2.82
C THR A 175 -6.23 -10.65 -4.26
N SER A 176 -5.92 -9.84 -5.26
CA SER A 176 -6.29 -10.06 -6.67
C SER A 176 -5.66 -11.30 -7.32
N ALA A 177 -4.55 -11.81 -6.76
CA ALA A 177 -3.89 -13.04 -7.20
C ALA A 177 -4.27 -14.28 -6.39
N LEU A 178 -5.33 -14.21 -5.57
CA LEU A 178 -5.72 -15.25 -4.60
C LEU A 178 -7.14 -15.75 -4.85
N ASP A 179 -7.37 -17.02 -4.50
CA ASP A 179 -8.70 -17.59 -4.48
C ASP A 179 -9.57 -16.96 -3.37
N PRO A 180 -10.92 -16.94 -3.52
CA PRO A 180 -11.81 -16.31 -2.55
C PRO A 180 -11.68 -16.81 -1.11
N GLU A 181 -11.46 -18.12 -0.91
CA GLU A 181 -11.26 -18.71 0.44
C GLU A 181 -9.98 -18.18 1.11
N ILE A 182 -8.93 -18.02 0.31
CA ILE A 182 -7.63 -17.52 0.79
C ILE A 182 -7.70 -16.01 1.03
N THR A 183 -8.44 -15.29 0.20
CA THR A 183 -8.67 -13.84 0.31
C THR A 183 -9.19 -13.47 1.70
N ALA A 184 -10.18 -14.19 2.23
CA ALA A 184 -10.76 -13.93 3.55
C ALA A 184 -9.70 -13.92 4.68
N GLY A 185 -8.69 -14.80 4.59
CA GLY A 185 -7.60 -14.84 5.56
C GLY A 185 -6.68 -13.60 5.53
N ILE A 186 -6.44 -13.04 4.34
CA ILE A 186 -5.64 -11.81 4.18
C ILE A 186 -6.44 -10.60 4.66
N LEU A 187 -7.70 -10.48 4.27
CA LEU A 187 -8.58 -9.39 4.70
C LEU A 187 -8.74 -9.35 6.22
N ARG A 188 -8.77 -10.51 6.89
CA ARG A 188 -8.79 -10.58 8.36
C ARG A 188 -7.52 -10.00 8.97
N ILE A 189 -6.33 -10.34 8.46
CA ILE A 189 -5.06 -9.75 8.95
C ILE A 189 -5.09 -8.22 8.77
N MET A 190 -5.53 -7.74 7.62
CA MET A 190 -5.61 -6.29 7.36
C MET A 190 -6.61 -5.60 8.29
N LYS A 191 -7.74 -6.25 8.62
CA LYS A 191 -8.71 -5.74 9.61
C LYS A 191 -8.10 -5.67 11.00
N GLU A 192 -7.38 -6.69 11.44
CA GLU A 192 -6.66 -6.68 12.72
C GLU A 192 -5.64 -5.52 12.78
N LEU A 193 -4.92 -5.25 11.69
CA LEU A 193 -4.01 -4.10 11.59
C LEU A 193 -4.76 -2.75 11.68
N ALA A 194 -5.94 -2.63 11.08
CA ALA A 194 -6.79 -1.44 11.19
C ALA A 194 -7.25 -1.21 12.64
N GLU A 195 -7.67 -2.26 13.34
CA GLU A 195 -8.06 -2.22 14.76
C GLU A 195 -6.88 -1.79 15.67
N GLU A 196 -5.65 -2.17 15.31
CA GLU A 196 -4.41 -1.73 15.97
C GLU A 196 -4.00 -0.28 15.59
N LYS A 197 -4.83 0.43 14.81
CA LYS A 197 -4.56 1.80 14.36
C LYS A 197 -3.31 1.93 13.48
N MET A 198 -2.97 0.87 12.73
CA MET A 198 -1.97 0.97 11.68
C MET A 198 -2.49 1.89 10.57
N THR A 199 -1.69 2.87 10.17
CA THR A 199 -2.02 3.73 9.03
C THR A 199 -1.87 2.94 7.73
N MET A 200 -2.90 2.91 6.90
CA MET A 200 -2.88 2.11 5.67
C MET A 200 -3.44 2.87 4.47
N ILE A 201 -2.84 2.63 3.30
CA ILE A 201 -3.42 2.95 2.00
C ILE A 201 -3.61 1.64 1.24
N ILE A 202 -4.82 1.37 0.82
CA ILE A 202 -5.22 0.08 0.25
C ILE A 202 -5.82 0.30 -1.14
N VAL A 203 -5.12 -0.10 -2.19
CA VAL A 203 -5.72 -0.24 -3.52
C VAL A 203 -6.40 -1.61 -3.56
N THR A 204 -7.70 -1.63 -3.76
CA THR A 204 -8.47 -2.89 -3.73
C THR A 204 -9.70 -2.84 -4.64
N HIS A 205 -10.18 -4.02 -5.01
CA HIS A 205 -11.49 -4.23 -5.66
C HIS A 205 -12.52 -4.84 -4.68
N GLU A 206 -12.12 -5.13 -3.44
CA GLU A 206 -12.97 -5.70 -2.39
C GLU A 206 -13.81 -4.59 -1.73
N ILE A 207 -14.99 -4.31 -2.31
CA ILE A 207 -15.85 -3.20 -1.87
C ILE A 207 -16.34 -3.37 -0.44
N ASP A 208 -16.79 -4.58 -0.08
CA ASP A 208 -17.31 -4.86 1.27
C ASP A 208 -16.21 -4.76 2.32
N PHE A 209 -14.99 -5.14 1.97
CA PHE A 209 -13.84 -4.93 2.84
C PHE A 209 -13.53 -3.44 3.00
N ALA A 210 -13.44 -2.68 1.90
CA ALA A 210 -13.21 -1.24 1.94
C ALA A 210 -14.28 -0.52 2.78
N ARG A 211 -15.56 -0.92 2.64
CA ARG A 211 -16.68 -0.41 3.46
C ARG A 211 -16.48 -0.69 4.94
N ALA A 212 -16.01 -1.89 5.29
CA ALA A 212 -15.92 -2.34 6.68
C ALA A 212 -14.71 -1.81 7.46
N VAL A 213 -13.61 -1.45 6.76
CA VAL A 213 -12.34 -1.15 7.45
C VAL A 213 -11.82 0.26 7.23
N SER A 214 -12.30 0.97 6.18
CA SER A 214 -11.75 2.28 5.85
C SER A 214 -12.40 3.39 6.64
N ASP A 215 -11.58 4.33 7.09
CA ASP A 215 -12.06 5.62 7.60
C ASP A 215 -12.47 6.55 6.45
N ARG A 216 -11.81 6.38 5.28
CA ARG A 216 -12.05 7.15 4.06
C ARG A 216 -11.84 6.33 2.80
N VAL A 217 -12.66 6.61 1.80
CA VAL A 217 -12.59 6.01 0.47
C VAL A 217 -12.32 7.09 -0.55
N ILE A 218 -11.41 6.81 -1.48
CA ILE A 218 -11.10 7.63 -2.65
C ILE A 218 -11.48 6.84 -3.90
N PHE A 219 -12.35 7.40 -4.73
CA PHE A 219 -12.66 6.83 -6.03
C PHE A 219 -11.89 7.56 -7.12
N MET A 220 -11.08 6.82 -7.89
CA MET A 220 -10.28 7.33 -9.00
C MET A 220 -10.80 6.84 -10.34
N ASP A 221 -10.87 7.75 -11.32
CA ASP A 221 -11.12 7.40 -12.72
C ASP A 221 -10.38 8.37 -13.64
N GLY A 222 -9.86 7.86 -14.76
CA GLY A 222 -9.18 8.67 -15.78
C GLY A 222 -8.00 9.52 -15.29
N GLY A 223 -7.33 9.09 -14.21
CA GLY A 223 -6.15 9.74 -13.64
C GLY A 223 -6.45 10.91 -12.70
N VAL A 224 -7.68 11.02 -12.21
CA VAL A 224 -8.09 12.04 -11.22
C VAL A 224 -8.84 11.40 -10.05
N ILE A 225 -8.88 12.07 -8.91
CA ILE A 225 -9.81 11.76 -7.83
C ILE A 225 -11.17 12.32 -8.23
N VAL A 226 -12.17 11.44 -8.37
CA VAL A 226 -13.51 11.77 -8.81
C VAL A 226 -14.44 12.03 -7.62
N GLU A 227 -14.26 11.21 -6.56
CA GLU A 227 -15.05 11.31 -5.35
C GLU A 227 -14.22 10.82 -4.15
N GLU A 228 -14.42 11.46 -3.00
CA GLU A 228 -13.71 11.17 -1.77
C GLU A 228 -14.60 11.45 -0.57
N GLY A 229 -14.60 10.56 0.42
CA GLY A 229 -15.41 10.72 1.61
C GLY A 229 -15.39 9.48 2.50
N LYS A 230 -16.32 9.43 3.46
CA LYS A 230 -16.54 8.23 4.27
C LYS A 230 -17.07 7.09 3.39
N PRO A 231 -16.87 5.81 3.80
CA PRO A 231 -17.42 4.67 3.05
C PRO A 231 -18.92 4.81 2.74
N GLU A 232 -19.73 5.27 3.70
CA GLU A 232 -21.17 5.47 3.52
C GLU A 232 -21.50 6.49 2.43
N ASP A 233 -20.66 7.53 2.27
CA ASP A 233 -20.88 8.59 1.27
C ASP A 233 -20.45 8.15 -0.12
N VAL A 234 -19.32 7.41 -0.25
CA VAL A 234 -18.72 7.07 -1.55
C VAL A 234 -19.21 5.71 -2.07
N ILE A 235 -19.46 4.73 -1.18
CA ILE A 235 -19.86 3.37 -1.56
C ILE A 235 -21.39 3.23 -1.54
N ASP A 236 -22.03 3.65 -0.44
CA ASP A 236 -23.48 3.41 -0.27
C ASP A 236 -24.34 4.51 -0.90
N ASN A 237 -23.88 5.78 -0.83
CA ASN A 237 -24.60 6.94 -1.34
C ASN A 237 -23.74 7.81 -2.28
N PRO A 238 -23.12 7.23 -3.33
CA PRO A 238 -22.24 7.99 -4.24
C PRO A 238 -22.99 9.14 -4.91
N LYS A 239 -22.35 10.29 -4.99
CA LYS A 239 -22.91 11.48 -5.65
C LYS A 239 -22.55 11.54 -7.12
N ASN A 240 -21.33 11.12 -7.46
CA ASN A 240 -20.82 11.17 -8.83
C ASN A 240 -21.35 10.00 -9.67
N ASP A 241 -21.82 10.27 -10.88
CA ASP A 241 -22.40 9.24 -11.77
C ASP A 241 -21.37 8.19 -12.24
N ARG A 242 -20.09 8.55 -12.30
CA ARG A 242 -19.01 7.58 -12.61
C ARG A 242 -18.82 6.60 -11.47
N THR A 243 -18.84 7.07 -10.22
CA THR A 243 -18.79 6.22 -9.01
C THR A 243 -19.99 5.28 -8.98
N LYS A 244 -21.22 5.80 -9.18
CA LYS A 244 -22.46 5.00 -9.26
C LYS A 244 -22.36 3.89 -10.31
N SER A 245 -21.91 4.26 -11.52
CA SER A 245 -21.80 3.33 -12.65
C SER A 245 -20.77 2.22 -12.38
N PHE A 246 -19.66 2.55 -11.70
CA PHE A 246 -18.62 1.60 -11.32
C PHE A 246 -19.14 0.60 -10.28
N LEU A 247 -19.72 1.10 -9.19
CA LEU A 247 -20.22 0.28 -8.10
C LEU A 247 -21.37 -0.65 -8.55
N LYS A 248 -22.30 -0.14 -9.40
CA LYS A 248 -23.37 -0.97 -9.97
C LYS A 248 -22.84 -2.15 -10.79
N LYS A 249 -21.76 -1.99 -11.53
CA LYS A 249 -21.15 -3.10 -12.30
C LYS A 249 -20.58 -4.19 -11.41
N LEU A 250 -20.06 -3.84 -10.24
CA LEU A 250 -19.47 -4.81 -9.29
C LEU A 250 -20.54 -5.53 -8.47
N SER A 251 -21.72 -4.94 -8.27
CA SER A 251 -22.84 -5.56 -7.53
C SER A 251 -23.63 -6.58 -8.35
N VAL A 252 -23.37 -6.71 -9.67
CA VAL A 252 -24.08 -7.60 -10.59
C VAL A 252 -23.27 -8.87 -10.92
N ASN A 253 -22.03 -8.95 -10.45
CA ASN A 253 -21.16 -10.12 -10.57
C ASN A 253 -21.05 -10.85 -9.22
#